data_e2cc70b1d046f2b6afafe84b7447cba7
#
_entry.id   e2cc70b1d046f2b6afafe84b7447cba7
#
_cell.length_a   1.000
_cell.length_b   1.000
_cell.length_c   1.000
_cell.angle_alpha   90.00
_cell.angle_beta   90.00
_cell.angle_gamma   90.00
#
_symmetry.space_group_name_H-M   'P 1'
#
loop_
_entity.id
_entity.type
_entity.pdbx_description
1 polymer ?
#
loop_
_entity_poly.entity_id
_entity_poly.type
_entity_poly.pdbx_seq_one_letter_code
_entity_poly.pdbx_strand_id
1 'polypeptide(L)'
;MNIDEVTNAPKATHISFTFGNLLNDIIRMKQIKKIFKWLSISTITVCFFYFLFIFVFFYDNIQYKQIGNTNFYLMPNAQGEESFLYHDGGEKGIFYPINHNGVVHDVFWNQQYVIIKCSEQKKENWYLIRNLKDYNYPKFDIKHYLNEIDFQSALDSLGVSEINMEHTDGTVPWSLNL
;
A
#
# COMPACT_ATOMS: atom_id res chain seq x y z
N MET A 1 91.63 49.71 -7.63
CA MET A 1 90.74 49.29 -8.68
C MET A 1 90.13 48.02 -8.21
N ASN A 2 88.96 48.15 -7.48
CA ASN A 2 88.19 47.02 -6.86
C ASN A 2 87.02 46.71 -7.74
N ILE A 3 86.99 45.51 -8.16
CA ILE A 3 85.83 44.96 -8.89
C ILE A 3 85.14 44.06 -7.92
N ASP A 4 84.01 44.54 -7.29
CA ASP A 4 83.09 43.70 -6.53
C ASP A 4 82.12 43.06 -7.51
N GLU A 5 82.29 41.78 -7.69
CA GLU A 5 81.43 40.92 -8.50
C GLU A 5 80.24 40.45 -7.62
N VAL A 6 79.11 41.11 -7.81
CA VAL A 6 77.85 40.74 -7.15
C VAL A 6 77.22 39.55 -7.88
N THR A 7 77.46 38.37 -7.41
CA THR A 7 76.75 37.16 -7.83
C THR A 7 75.32 37.15 -7.27
N ASN A 8 74.35 37.55 -8.10
CA ASN A 8 72.93 37.33 -7.86
C ASN A 8 72.57 35.86 -8.16
N ALA A 9 72.59 35.03 -7.16
CA ALA A 9 72.00 33.67 -7.27
C ALA A 9 70.47 33.77 -7.18
N PRO A 10 69.72 33.24 -8.16
CA PRO A 10 68.29 33.28 -8.13
C PRO A 10 67.72 32.35 -7.05
N LYS A 11 66.80 32.87 -6.26
CA LYS A 11 66.07 32.16 -5.18
C LYS A 11 65.38 30.90 -5.67
N ALA A 12 66.08 29.79 -5.63
CA ALA A 12 65.50 28.46 -5.93
C ALA A 12 64.46 27.99 -4.89
N THR A 13 64.37 28.64 -3.75
CA THR A 13 63.45 28.29 -2.63
C THR A 13 61.99 28.65 -2.88
N HIS A 14 61.67 29.59 -3.76
CA HIS A 14 60.28 30.01 -3.98
C HIS A 14 59.47 29.06 -4.89
N ILE A 15 60.13 28.35 -5.81
CA ILE A 15 59.49 27.45 -6.78
C ILE A 15 59.13 26.11 -6.11
N SER A 16 59.94 25.62 -5.20
CA SER A 16 59.69 24.35 -4.51
C SER A 16 58.51 24.43 -3.54
N PHE A 17 58.28 25.61 -2.93
CA PHE A 17 57.14 25.83 -1.99
C PHE A 17 55.78 25.89 -2.70
N THR A 18 55.72 26.47 -3.89
CA THR A 18 54.50 26.56 -4.72
C THR A 18 54.10 25.19 -5.30
N PHE A 19 55.09 24.35 -5.68
CA PHE A 19 54.81 23.02 -6.22
C PHE A 19 54.28 22.04 -5.15
N GLY A 20 54.78 22.10 -3.95
CA GLY A 20 54.31 21.30 -2.81
C GLY A 20 52.85 21.61 -2.42
N ASN A 21 52.47 22.89 -2.46
CA ASN A 21 51.11 23.30 -2.18
C ASN A 21 50.12 22.84 -3.29
N LEU A 22 50.52 22.96 -4.54
CA LEU A 22 49.72 22.50 -5.69
C LEU A 22 49.52 20.99 -5.67
N LEU A 23 50.50 20.21 -5.30
CA LEU A 23 50.43 18.77 -5.16
C LEU A 23 49.49 18.36 -4.03
N ASN A 24 49.55 19.02 -2.90
CA ASN A 24 48.65 18.81 -1.75
C ASN A 24 47.21 19.15 -2.06
N ASP A 25 46.95 20.21 -2.83
CA ASP A 25 45.60 20.57 -3.28
C ASP A 25 45.03 19.55 -4.28
N ILE A 26 45.84 19.00 -5.17
CA ILE A 26 45.41 17.93 -6.08
C ILE A 26 45.06 16.66 -5.32
N ILE A 27 45.87 16.28 -4.35
CA ILE A 27 45.61 15.12 -3.48
C ILE A 27 44.34 15.33 -2.67
N ARG A 28 44.14 16.51 -2.08
CA ARG A 28 42.92 16.89 -1.37
C ARG A 28 41.68 16.82 -2.24
N MET A 29 41.74 17.35 -3.45
CA MET A 29 40.62 17.26 -4.41
C MET A 29 40.29 15.82 -4.81
N LYS A 30 41.27 14.95 -4.98
CA LYS A 30 41.04 13.53 -5.25
C LYS A 30 40.36 12.83 -4.07
N GLN A 31 40.77 13.13 -2.84
CA GLN A 31 40.13 12.60 -1.64
C GLN A 31 38.70 13.09 -1.50
N ILE A 32 38.45 14.36 -1.70
CA ILE A 32 37.10 14.97 -1.65
C ILE A 32 36.19 14.30 -2.69
N LYS A 33 36.65 14.13 -3.94
CA LYS A 33 35.87 13.40 -4.98
C LYS A 33 35.56 11.97 -4.58
N LYS A 34 36.49 11.27 -3.94
CA LYS A 34 36.28 9.91 -3.46
C LYS A 34 35.23 9.86 -2.34
N ILE A 35 35.28 10.79 -1.39
CA ILE A 35 34.30 10.92 -0.32
C ILE A 35 32.91 11.22 -0.88
N PHE A 36 32.79 12.18 -1.79
CA PHE A 36 31.52 12.50 -2.46
C PHE A 36 30.94 11.28 -3.21
N LYS A 37 31.78 10.52 -3.90
CA LYS A 37 31.34 9.29 -4.59
C LYS A 37 30.78 8.26 -3.61
N TRP A 38 31.47 8.04 -2.48
CA TRP A 38 30.99 7.10 -1.45
C TRP A 38 29.71 7.59 -0.75
N LEU A 39 29.62 8.88 -0.48
CA LEU A 39 28.41 9.51 0.08
C LEU A 39 27.20 9.35 -0.86
N SER A 40 27.39 9.61 -2.15
CA SER A 40 26.32 9.44 -3.16
C SER A 40 25.86 7.99 -3.27
N ILE A 41 26.77 7.03 -3.27
CA ILE A 41 26.43 5.59 -3.30
C ILE A 41 25.66 5.21 -2.04
N SER A 42 26.12 5.66 -0.86
CA SER A 42 25.45 5.39 0.41
C SER A 42 24.04 5.97 0.44
N THR A 43 23.86 7.21 -0.02
CA THR A 43 22.53 7.84 -0.08
C THR A 43 21.58 7.09 -1.01
N ILE A 44 22.03 6.70 -2.20
CA ILE A 44 21.23 5.92 -3.15
C ILE A 44 20.83 4.58 -2.53
N THR A 45 21.77 3.91 -1.86
CA THR A 45 21.49 2.63 -1.20
C THR A 45 20.45 2.77 -0.09
N VAL A 46 20.56 3.80 0.75
CA VAL A 46 19.59 4.07 1.83
C VAL A 46 18.21 4.38 1.23
N CYS A 47 18.14 5.23 0.19
CA CYS A 47 16.89 5.52 -0.49
C CYS A 47 16.26 4.26 -1.10
N PHE A 48 17.06 3.39 -1.72
CA PHE A 48 16.58 2.13 -2.29
C PHE A 48 15.99 1.21 -1.22
N PHE A 49 16.68 1.00 -0.10
CA PHE A 49 16.14 0.21 1.01
C PHE A 49 14.91 0.83 1.65
N TYR A 50 14.85 2.15 1.74
CA TYR A 50 13.67 2.86 2.24
C TYR A 50 12.46 2.66 1.31
N PHE A 51 12.65 2.77 -0.02
CA PHE A 51 11.61 2.47 -1.01
C PHE A 51 11.19 1.01 -0.96
N LEU A 52 12.12 0.08 -0.83
CA LEU A 52 11.86 -1.35 -0.74
C LEU A 52 11.09 -1.68 0.55
N PHE A 53 11.45 -1.05 1.66
CA PHE A 53 10.75 -1.16 2.92
C PHE A 53 9.31 -0.62 2.82
N ILE A 54 9.12 0.58 2.26
CA ILE A 54 7.78 1.11 2.01
C ILE A 54 6.99 0.16 1.11
N PHE A 55 7.57 -0.29 0.01
CA PHE A 55 6.89 -1.18 -0.94
C PHE A 55 6.46 -2.48 -0.28
N VAL A 56 7.34 -3.15 0.46
CA VAL A 56 7.02 -4.40 1.17
C VAL A 56 5.99 -4.15 2.27
N PHE A 57 6.16 -3.11 3.10
CA PHE A 57 5.22 -2.82 4.19
C PHE A 57 3.87 -2.31 3.72
N PHE A 58 3.80 -1.52 2.65
CA PHE A 58 2.53 -1.03 2.14
C PHE A 58 1.81 -2.03 1.23
N TYR A 59 2.55 -2.88 0.52
CA TYR A 59 1.93 -3.86 -0.38
C TYR A 59 1.33 -5.07 0.36
N ASP A 60 1.97 -5.51 1.46
CA ASP A 60 1.48 -6.64 2.25
C ASP A 60 0.40 -6.26 3.30
N ASN A 61 0.15 -4.96 3.52
CA ASN A 61 -0.82 -4.47 4.51
C ASN A 61 -2.13 -3.97 3.91
N ILE A 62 -2.56 -4.45 2.75
CA ILE A 62 -3.97 -4.33 2.37
C ILE A 62 -4.74 -5.22 3.35
N GLN A 63 -5.23 -4.59 4.42
CA GLN A 63 -6.05 -5.29 5.39
C GLN A 63 -7.39 -5.61 4.75
N TYR A 64 -7.67 -6.87 4.67
CA TYR A 64 -8.99 -7.38 4.36
C TYR A 64 -9.57 -8.05 5.59
N LYS A 65 -10.86 -7.89 5.79
CA LYS A 65 -11.60 -8.54 6.86
C LYS A 65 -12.42 -9.66 6.25
N GLN A 66 -12.07 -10.90 6.56
CA GLN A 66 -12.86 -12.05 6.15
C GLN A 66 -14.20 -12.05 6.89
N ILE A 67 -15.26 -12.33 6.18
CA ILE A 67 -16.61 -12.42 6.72
C ILE A 67 -16.85 -13.85 7.22
N GLY A 68 -16.67 -14.04 8.51
CA GLY A 68 -16.82 -15.36 9.13
C GLY A 68 -16.00 -16.45 8.44
N ASN A 69 -16.61 -17.60 8.23
CA ASN A 69 -16.00 -18.72 7.49
C ASN A 69 -16.43 -18.75 6.01
N THR A 70 -16.70 -17.60 5.44
CA THR A 70 -17.08 -17.46 4.03
C THR A 70 -15.87 -17.13 3.16
N ASN A 71 -16.05 -17.17 1.84
CA ASN A 71 -15.05 -16.72 0.88
C ASN A 71 -15.22 -15.22 0.52
N PHE A 72 -15.90 -14.46 1.38
CA PHE A 72 -16.11 -13.04 1.18
C PHE A 72 -15.23 -12.22 2.10
N TYR A 73 -14.78 -11.08 1.58
CA TYR A 73 -13.84 -10.20 2.26
C TYR A 73 -14.29 -8.75 2.08
N LEU A 74 -14.20 -7.98 3.17
CA LEU A 74 -14.27 -6.52 3.11
C LEU A 74 -12.86 -5.97 2.90
N MET A 75 -12.71 -5.11 1.91
CA MET A 75 -11.47 -4.40 1.63
C MET A 75 -11.72 -2.90 1.67
N PRO A 76 -10.87 -2.12 2.31
CA PRO A 76 -10.98 -0.67 2.31
C PRO A 76 -10.74 -0.13 0.90
N ASN A 77 -11.34 1.02 0.59
CA ASN A 77 -10.93 1.80 -0.57
C ASN A 77 -9.52 2.37 -0.38
N ALA A 78 -8.97 2.98 -1.43
CA ALA A 78 -7.63 3.57 -1.38
C ALA A 78 -7.47 4.69 -0.33
N GLN A 79 -8.58 5.27 0.14
CA GLN A 79 -8.61 6.32 1.16
C GLN A 79 -8.85 5.77 2.57
N GLY A 80 -9.28 4.50 2.68
CA GLY A 80 -9.49 3.82 3.96
C GLY A 80 -10.79 4.17 4.70
N GLU A 81 -11.63 4.99 4.10
CA GLU A 81 -12.86 5.47 4.72
C GLU A 81 -14.08 4.59 4.40
N GLU A 82 -13.98 3.83 3.33
CA GLU A 82 -15.07 3.03 2.79
C GLU A 82 -14.60 1.62 2.51
N SER A 83 -15.46 0.64 2.68
CA SER A 83 -15.15 -0.75 2.34
C SER A 83 -16.05 -1.27 1.24
N PHE A 84 -15.48 -2.17 0.45
CA PHE A 84 -16.15 -2.87 -0.62
C PHE A 84 -16.11 -4.37 -0.35
N LEU A 85 -17.13 -5.07 -0.82
CA LEU A 85 -17.16 -6.52 -0.72
C LEU A 85 -16.46 -7.17 -1.91
N TYR A 86 -15.61 -8.13 -1.60
CA TYR A 86 -14.90 -8.96 -2.56
C TYR A 86 -15.13 -10.43 -2.28
N HIS A 87 -14.98 -11.23 -3.31
CA HIS A 87 -14.95 -12.67 -3.22
C HIS A 87 -13.58 -13.21 -3.59
N ASP A 88 -13.08 -14.16 -2.82
CA ASP A 88 -11.85 -14.89 -3.16
C ASP A 88 -12.12 -15.82 -4.36
N GLY A 89 -11.36 -15.63 -5.43
CA GLY A 89 -11.45 -16.42 -6.67
C GLY A 89 -10.85 -17.81 -6.57
N GLY A 90 -10.36 -18.21 -5.39
CA GLY A 90 -9.71 -19.50 -5.18
C GLY A 90 -8.26 -19.57 -5.68
N GLU A 91 -7.79 -18.58 -6.41
CA GLU A 91 -6.39 -18.39 -6.77
C GLU A 91 -5.76 -17.36 -5.83
N LYS A 92 -4.61 -17.68 -5.28
CA LYS A 92 -3.95 -16.85 -4.26
C LYS A 92 -3.80 -15.39 -4.68
N GLY A 93 -4.49 -14.49 -3.97
CA GLY A 93 -4.41 -13.04 -4.19
C GLY A 93 -5.33 -12.50 -5.29
N ILE A 94 -6.25 -13.29 -5.83
CA ILE A 94 -7.23 -12.81 -6.80
C ILE A 94 -8.58 -12.64 -6.12
N PHE A 95 -9.01 -11.38 -6.00
CA PHE A 95 -10.28 -10.99 -5.43
C PHE A 95 -11.17 -10.32 -6.49
N TYR A 96 -12.43 -10.71 -6.51
CA TYR A 96 -13.41 -10.18 -7.44
C TYR A 96 -14.41 -9.27 -6.70
N PRO A 97 -14.57 -8.01 -7.11
CA PRO A 97 -15.51 -7.12 -6.47
C PRO A 97 -16.95 -7.56 -6.73
N ILE A 98 -17.76 -7.53 -5.68
CA ILE A 98 -19.19 -7.86 -5.74
C ILE A 98 -20.02 -6.60 -5.96
N ASN A 99 -19.70 -5.53 -5.20
CA ASN A 99 -20.33 -4.24 -5.32
C ASN A 99 -19.32 -3.23 -5.87
N HIS A 100 -19.47 -2.83 -7.12
CA HIS A 100 -18.49 -1.98 -7.79
C HIS A 100 -18.52 -0.52 -7.34
N ASN A 101 -19.64 -0.02 -6.82
CA ASN A 101 -19.83 1.42 -6.56
C ASN A 101 -20.49 1.72 -5.21
N GLY A 102 -20.70 0.72 -4.38
CA GLY A 102 -21.42 0.88 -3.12
C GLY A 102 -20.52 0.77 -1.90
N VAL A 103 -20.71 1.68 -0.94
CA VAL A 103 -20.07 1.61 0.37
C VAL A 103 -20.83 0.63 1.25
N VAL A 104 -20.15 -0.39 1.78
CA VAL A 104 -20.75 -1.38 2.65
C VAL A 104 -20.93 -0.79 4.05
N HIS A 105 -22.14 -0.85 4.57
CA HIS A 105 -22.49 -0.41 5.92
C HIS A 105 -22.57 -1.56 6.90
N ASP A 106 -23.31 -2.61 6.50
CA ASP A 106 -23.55 -3.77 7.33
C ASP A 106 -23.44 -5.06 6.52
N VAL A 107 -22.89 -6.08 7.15
CA VAL A 107 -22.83 -7.43 6.59
C VAL A 107 -23.37 -8.40 7.63
N PHE A 108 -24.35 -9.20 7.22
CA PHE A 108 -24.90 -10.30 8.00
C PHE A 108 -24.59 -11.61 7.29
N TRP A 109 -24.25 -12.66 8.03
CA TRP A 109 -23.99 -13.95 7.43
C TRP A 109 -24.42 -15.13 8.31
N ASN A 110 -24.69 -16.22 7.65
CA ASN A 110 -24.82 -17.53 8.25
C ASN A 110 -24.23 -18.59 7.31
N GLN A 111 -24.50 -19.85 7.56
CA GLN A 111 -23.97 -20.93 6.74
C GLN A 111 -24.50 -20.94 5.29
N GLN A 112 -25.63 -20.28 5.01
CA GLN A 112 -26.34 -20.36 3.72
C GLN A 112 -26.34 -19.02 2.97
N TYR A 113 -26.33 -17.89 3.67
CA TYR A 113 -26.53 -16.58 3.08
C TYR A 113 -25.54 -15.55 3.62
N VAL A 114 -25.20 -14.62 2.75
CA VAL A 114 -24.54 -13.35 3.09
C VAL A 114 -25.47 -12.23 2.63
N ILE A 115 -25.79 -11.33 3.54
CA ILE A 115 -26.59 -10.14 3.28
C ILE A 115 -25.68 -8.92 3.40
N ILE A 116 -25.79 -8.00 2.45
CA ILE A 116 -25.02 -6.79 2.46
C ILE A 116 -25.95 -5.61 2.34
N LYS A 117 -25.81 -4.64 3.23
CA LYS A 117 -26.41 -3.32 3.14
C LYS A 117 -25.33 -2.34 2.73
N CYS A 118 -25.55 -1.65 1.63
CA CYS A 118 -24.61 -0.68 1.11
C CYS A 118 -25.33 0.56 0.58
N SER A 119 -24.62 1.67 0.44
CA SER A 119 -25.12 2.85 -0.23
C SER A 119 -24.35 3.07 -1.53
N GLU A 120 -25.07 3.27 -2.61
CA GLU A 120 -24.55 3.66 -3.92
C GLU A 120 -25.19 4.98 -4.33
N GLN A 121 -24.37 6.00 -4.60
CA GLN A 121 -24.84 7.33 -4.97
C GLN A 121 -25.90 7.90 -3.98
N LYS A 122 -25.72 7.68 -2.67
CA LYS A 122 -26.64 8.07 -1.59
C LYS A 122 -27.99 7.33 -1.59
N LYS A 123 -28.12 6.24 -2.31
CA LYS A 123 -29.27 5.34 -2.25
C LYS A 123 -28.85 4.05 -1.55
N GLU A 124 -29.73 3.58 -0.69
CA GLU A 124 -29.52 2.28 -0.03
C GLU A 124 -29.80 1.16 -1.03
N ASN A 125 -28.97 0.13 -0.96
CA ASN A 125 -29.05 -1.07 -1.77
C ASN A 125 -28.81 -2.28 -0.86
N TRP A 126 -29.45 -3.38 -1.20
CA TRP A 126 -29.34 -4.64 -0.49
C TRP A 126 -28.94 -5.76 -1.44
N TYR A 127 -27.96 -6.52 -1.05
CA TYR A 127 -27.55 -7.71 -1.78
C TYR A 127 -27.79 -8.95 -0.92
N LEU A 128 -28.43 -9.92 -1.48
CA LEU A 128 -28.60 -11.25 -0.91
C LEU A 128 -27.80 -12.24 -1.74
N ILE A 129 -26.80 -12.84 -1.11
CA ILE A 129 -25.88 -13.75 -1.74
C ILE A 129 -26.07 -15.11 -1.10
N ARG A 130 -26.30 -16.14 -1.91
CA ARG A 130 -26.32 -17.50 -1.40
C ARG A 130 -24.88 -17.94 -1.13
N ASN A 131 -24.57 -18.24 0.12
CA ASN A 131 -23.26 -18.73 0.55
C ASN A 131 -23.18 -20.24 0.22
N LEU A 132 -22.57 -20.56 -0.90
CA LEU A 132 -22.36 -21.94 -1.32
C LEU A 132 -20.93 -22.35 -0.94
N LYS A 133 -20.79 -23.34 -0.06
CA LYS A 133 -19.46 -23.79 0.43
C LYS A 133 -18.57 -24.37 -0.69
N ASP A 134 -19.17 -24.91 -1.76
CA ASP A 134 -18.45 -25.59 -2.86
C ASP A 134 -18.41 -24.72 -4.12
N TYR A 135 -17.93 -23.48 -3.98
CA TYR A 135 -18.16 -22.50 -5.01
C TYR A 135 -16.95 -22.23 -5.90
N ASN A 136 -17.06 -22.57 -7.17
CA ASN A 136 -16.14 -22.10 -8.22
C ASN A 136 -16.73 -20.88 -8.92
N TYR A 137 -16.04 -19.75 -8.84
CA TYR A 137 -16.39 -18.55 -9.62
C TYR A 137 -16.61 -18.92 -11.10
N PRO A 138 -17.64 -18.43 -11.82
CA PRO A 138 -18.45 -17.22 -11.62
C PRO A 138 -19.97 -17.45 -11.38
N LYS A 139 -20.36 -18.44 -10.63
CA LYS A 139 -21.77 -18.86 -10.52
C LYS A 139 -22.48 -18.44 -9.23
N PHE A 140 -22.31 -17.19 -8.77
CA PHE A 140 -23.04 -16.68 -7.61
C PHE A 140 -24.54 -16.53 -7.88
N ASP A 141 -25.34 -16.96 -6.95
CA ASP A 141 -26.73 -16.55 -6.85
C ASP A 141 -26.78 -15.24 -6.04
N ILE A 142 -26.50 -14.13 -6.73
CA ILE A 142 -26.57 -12.81 -6.14
C ILE A 142 -27.86 -12.14 -6.59
N LYS A 143 -28.67 -11.74 -5.62
CA LYS A 143 -29.87 -10.92 -5.87
C LYS A 143 -29.64 -9.53 -5.32
N HIS A 144 -29.93 -8.52 -6.14
CA HIS A 144 -29.80 -7.12 -5.81
C HIS A 144 -31.19 -6.50 -5.69
N TYR A 145 -31.41 -5.74 -4.62
CA TYR A 145 -32.65 -5.07 -4.32
C TYR A 145 -32.40 -3.57 -4.15
N LEU A 146 -33.24 -2.77 -4.76
CA LEU A 146 -33.16 -1.31 -4.74
C LEU A 146 -34.10 -0.67 -3.71
N ASN A 147 -34.93 -1.47 -3.05
CA ASN A 147 -35.81 -1.01 -1.99
C ASN A 147 -35.92 -2.08 -0.89
N GLU A 148 -36.16 -1.63 0.32
CA GLU A 148 -36.21 -2.45 1.51
C GLU A 148 -37.40 -3.41 1.52
N ILE A 149 -38.54 -3.00 0.96
CA ILE A 149 -39.78 -3.81 0.98
C ILE A 149 -39.58 -5.11 0.19
N ASP A 150 -39.02 -5.00 -1.04
CA ASP A 150 -38.75 -6.18 -1.88
C ASP A 150 -37.69 -7.06 -1.26
N PHE A 151 -36.69 -6.46 -0.62
CA PHE A 151 -35.65 -7.17 0.10
C PHE A 151 -36.24 -7.96 1.29
N GLN A 152 -37.03 -7.34 2.16
CA GLN A 152 -37.67 -8.00 3.29
C GLN A 152 -38.61 -9.12 2.83
N SER A 153 -39.41 -8.87 1.80
CA SER A 153 -40.27 -9.92 1.19
C SER A 153 -39.47 -11.12 0.70
N ALA A 154 -38.28 -10.88 0.15
CA ALA A 154 -37.40 -11.95 -0.27
C ALA A 154 -36.84 -12.75 0.93
N LEU A 155 -36.43 -12.07 2.00
CA LEU A 155 -35.98 -12.73 3.24
C LEU A 155 -37.08 -13.58 3.85
N ASP A 156 -38.29 -13.03 3.97
CA ASP A 156 -39.45 -13.74 4.49
C ASP A 156 -39.78 -15.01 3.67
N SER A 157 -39.71 -14.90 2.33
CA SER A 157 -39.94 -16.04 1.45
C SER A 157 -38.92 -17.17 1.60
N LEU A 158 -37.72 -16.84 2.06
CA LEU A 158 -36.64 -17.81 2.31
C LEU A 158 -36.57 -18.26 3.78
N GLY A 159 -37.39 -17.69 4.66
CA GLY A 159 -37.35 -17.93 6.10
C GLY A 159 -36.03 -17.45 6.74
N VAL A 160 -35.42 -16.43 6.18
CA VAL A 160 -34.15 -15.84 6.64
C VAL A 160 -34.48 -14.63 7.50
N SER A 161 -33.86 -14.53 8.67
CA SER A 161 -33.96 -13.37 9.54
C SER A 161 -32.56 -12.86 9.90
N GLU A 162 -32.32 -11.57 9.70
CA GLU A 162 -31.05 -10.91 10.08
C GLU A 162 -30.73 -11.07 11.59
N ILE A 163 -31.76 -11.14 12.44
CA ILE A 163 -31.62 -11.26 13.90
C ILE A 163 -30.87 -12.55 14.30
N ASN A 164 -30.97 -13.59 13.48
CA ASN A 164 -30.35 -14.88 13.74
C ASN A 164 -29.03 -15.07 12.97
N MET A 165 -28.50 -14.00 12.40
CA MET A 165 -27.24 -14.01 11.64
C MET A 165 -26.11 -13.37 12.44
N GLU A 166 -24.89 -13.82 12.19
CA GLU A 166 -23.70 -13.09 12.61
C GLU A 166 -23.63 -11.77 11.86
N HIS A 167 -23.08 -10.73 12.50
CA HIS A 167 -23.08 -9.39 11.95
C HIS A 167 -21.71 -8.72 12.13
N THR A 168 -21.35 -7.91 11.15
CA THR A 168 -20.27 -6.92 11.25
C THR A 168 -20.68 -5.63 10.53
N ASP A 169 -20.22 -4.51 11.08
CA ASP A 169 -20.23 -3.25 10.33
C ASP A 169 -19.31 -3.34 9.13
N GLY A 170 -19.55 -2.50 8.14
CA GLY A 170 -18.72 -2.41 6.93
C GLY A 170 -17.32 -1.84 7.16
N THR A 171 -16.95 -1.53 8.40
CA THR A 171 -15.64 -0.93 8.69
C THR A 171 -14.54 -1.97 8.66
N VAL A 172 -13.51 -1.69 7.89
CA VAL A 172 -12.23 -2.41 7.94
C VAL A 172 -11.28 -1.51 8.71
N PRO A 173 -10.81 -1.93 9.90
CA PRO A 173 -9.89 -1.09 10.65
C PRO A 173 -8.62 -0.86 9.86
N TRP A 174 -8.34 0.38 9.54
CA TRP A 174 -7.02 0.81 9.12
C TRP A 174 -6.10 0.76 10.34
N SER A 175 -5.56 -0.38 10.62
CA SER A 175 -4.48 -0.42 11.61
C SER A 175 -3.13 -0.22 10.92
N LEU A 176 -2.81 1.02 10.61
CA LEU A 176 -1.44 1.47 10.77
C LEU A 176 -1.20 1.57 12.30
N ASN A 177 -1.18 0.46 12.99
CA ASN A 177 -0.54 0.38 14.28
C ASN A 177 0.97 0.39 13.99
N LEU A 178 1.50 1.62 13.81
CA LEU A 178 2.93 1.91 13.93
C LEU A 178 3.33 1.87 15.40
#